data_87e75c2215470cf866ff11db5ac98cf6
#
_entry.id   87e75c2215470cf866ff11db5ac98cf6
#
_cell.length_a   1.000
_cell.length_b   1.000
_cell.length_c   1.000
_cell.angle_alpha   90.00
_cell.angle_beta   90.00
_cell.angle_gamma   90.00
#
_symmetry.space_group_name_H-M   'P 1'
#
loop_
_entity.id
_entity.type
_entity.pdbx_description
1 polymer ?
#
loop_
_entity_poly.entity_id
_entity_poly.type
_entity_poly.pdbx_seq_one_letter_code
_entity_poly.pdbx_strand_id
1 'polypeptide(L)' 'MAESNATDLRVQKTQDAIQTAIKEMICEMDAADITVKELTERAHIHRKTFYLHYA' A
#
# COMPACT_ATOMS: atom_id res chain seq x y z
N MET A 1 18.19 -9.28 -16.31
CA MET A 1 17.80 -8.95 -16.08
C MET A 1 17.41 -8.01 -15.94
N ALA A 2 17.43 -7.70 -15.78
CA ALA A 2 17.24 -6.78 -15.44
C ALA A 2 16.34 -6.09 -15.87
N GLU A 3 15.82 -6.35 -16.24
CA GLU A 3 15.03 -5.80 -16.63
C GLU A 3 14.16 -5.25 -15.87
N SER A 4 14.21 -5.32 -14.81
CA SER A 4 13.34 -4.64 -14.02
C SER A 4 13.42 -3.25 -14.34
N ASN A 5 12.42 -2.67 -14.71
CA ASN A 5 12.49 -1.30 -15.05
C ASN A 5 11.95 -0.49 -13.90
N ALA A 6 11.99 0.80 -14.03
CA ALA A 6 11.57 1.69 -12.95
C ALA A 6 10.10 1.49 -12.59
N THR A 7 9.28 1.13 -13.57
CA THR A 7 7.87 0.91 -13.32
C THR A 7 7.64 -0.26 -12.37
N ASP A 8 8.37 -1.34 -12.57
CA ASP A 8 8.24 -2.50 -11.71
C ASP A 8 8.68 -2.19 -10.29
N LEU A 9 9.75 -1.43 -10.15
CA LEU A 9 10.23 -1.05 -8.84
C LEU A 9 9.22 -0.18 -8.11
N ARG A 10 8.57 0.74 -8.84
CA ARG A 10 7.57 1.60 -8.22
C ARG A 10 6.39 0.79 -7.73
N VAL A 11 5.93 -0.14 -8.55
CA VAL A 11 4.80 -0.98 -8.17
C VAL A 11 5.15 -1.79 -6.94
N GLN A 12 6.33 -2.37 -6.93
CA GLN A 12 6.75 -3.19 -5.81
C GLN A 12 6.86 -2.36 -4.52
N LYS A 13 7.43 -1.17 -4.61
CA LYS A 13 7.56 -0.31 -3.45
C LYS A 13 6.19 0.10 -2.91
N THR A 14 5.25 0.40 -3.81
CA THR A 14 3.91 0.77 -3.41
C THR A 14 3.24 -0.40 -2.69
N GLN A 15 3.35 -1.60 -3.25
CA GLN A 15 2.75 -2.77 -2.63
C GLN A 15 3.38 -3.05 -1.27
N ASP A 16 4.68 -2.92 -1.16
CA ASP A 16 5.36 -3.14 0.10
C ASP A 16 4.91 -2.13 1.14
N ALA A 17 4.74 -0.87 0.74
CA ALA A 17 4.29 0.16 1.65
C ALA A 17 2.88 -0.15 2.15
N ILE A 18 2.00 -0.59 1.26
CA ILE A 18 0.64 -0.93 1.63
C ILE A 18 0.63 -2.12 2.60
N GLN A 19 1.40 -3.15 2.29
CA GLN A 19 1.44 -4.32 3.15
C GLN A 19 2.00 -3.99 4.53
N THR A 20 3.04 -3.19 4.58
CA THR A 20 3.61 -2.77 5.84
C THR A 20 2.60 -1.97 6.65
N ALA A 21 1.89 -1.06 5.99
CA ALA A 21 0.86 -0.27 6.66
C ALA A 21 -0.23 -1.15 7.22
N ILE A 22 -0.68 -2.14 6.45
CA ILE A 22 -1.71 -3.06 6.90
C ILE A 22 -1.24 -3.82 8.14
N LYS A 23 -0.02 -4.34 8.10
CA LYS A 23 0.51 -5.09 9.23
C LYS A 23 0.56 -4.24 10.49
N GLU A 24 1.00 -3.00 10.35
CA GLU A 24 1.06 -2.09 11.49
C GLU A 24 -0.32 -1.78 12.01
N MET A 25 -1.26 -1.55 11.11
CA MET A 25 -2.62 -1.19 11.53
C MET A 25 -3.32 -2.37 12.20
N ILE A 26 -3.08 -3.58 11.73
CA ILE A 26 -3.68 -4.76 12.35
C ILE A 26 -3.19 -4.92 13.78
N CYS A 27 -1.96 -4.54 14.05
CA CYS A 27 -1.42 -4.60 15.40
C CYS A 27 -2.01 -3.53 16.31
N GLU A 28 -2.49 -2.42 15.73
CA GLU A 28 -2.98 -1.29 16.51
C GLU A 28 -4.50 -1.27 16.64
N MET A 29 -5.21 -1.87 15.72
CA MET A 29 -6.65 -1.78 15.67
C MET A 29 -7.22 -3.02 15.02
N ASP A 30 -8.53 -3.21 15.15
CA ASP A 30 -9.20 -4.34 14.52
C ASP A 30 -9.25 -4.14 13.01
N ALA A 31 -9.21 -5.27 12.28
CA ALA A 31 -9.25 -5.20 10.83
C ALA A 31 -10.51 -4.47 10.35
N ALA A 32 -11.61 -4.59 11.08
CA ALA A 32 -12.85 -3.93 10.69
C ALA A 32 -12.76 -2.41 10.75
N ASP A 33 -11.80 -1.89 11.52
CA ASP A 33 -11.64 -0.45 11.66
C ASP A 33 -10.69 0.14 10.62
N ILE A 34 -10.05 -0.71 9.83
CA ILE A 34 -9.11 -0.25 8.82
C ILE A 34 -9.89 0.28 7.62
N THR A 35 -9.61 1.52 7.23
CA THR A 35 -10.24 2.12 6.06
C THR A 35 -9.19 2.43 5.01
N VAL A 36 -9.64 2.54 3.76
CA VAL A 36 -8.73 2.90 2.67
C VAL A 36 -8.07 4.25 2.95
N LYS A 37 -8.84 5.18 3.51
CA LYS A 37 -8.30 6.49 3.81
C LYS A 37 -7.12 6.38 4.78
N GLU A 38 -7.29 5.68 5.87
CA GLU A 38 -6.21 5.55 6.84
C GLU A 38 -5.05 4.74 6.30
N LEU A 39 -5.36 3.69 5.56
CA LEU A 39 -4.33 2.85 4.97
C LEU A 39 -3.44 3.65 4.02
N THR A 40 -4.04 4.42 3.12
CA THR A 40 -3.27 5.18 2.16
C THR A 40 -2.50 6.31 2.83
N GLU A 41 -3.06 6.92 3.86
CA GLU A 41 -2.34 7.95 4.60
C GLU A 41 -1.12 7.37 5.30
N ARG A 42 -1.28 6.20 5.92
CA ARG A 42 -0.16 5.58 6.60
C ARG A 42 0.90 5.09 5.63
N ALA A 43 0.49 4.61 4.47
CA ALA A 43 1.42 4.15 3.44
C ALA A 43 2.01 5.29 2.62
N HIS A 44 1.52 6.52 2.83
CA HIS A 44 1.98 7.70 2.10
C HIS A 44 1.74 7.59 0.59
N ILE A 45 0.57 7.10 0.22
CA ILE A 45 0.20 7.02 -1.19
C ILE A 45 -1.18 7.65 -1.38
N HIS A 46 -1.47 8.01 -2.62
CA HIS A 46 -2.78 8.51 -2.96
C HIS A 46 -3.79 7.38 -3.04
N ARG A 47 -5.05 7.67 -2.69
CA ARG A 47 -6.09 6.67 -2.86
C ARG A 47 -6.20 6.22 -4.31
N LYS A 48 -6.00 7.13 -5.23
CA LYS A 48 -6.03 6.78 -6.64
C LYS A 48 -5.00 5.70 -6.96
N THR A 49 -3.81 5.83 -6.42
CA THR A 49 -2.77 4.83 -6.61
C THR A 49 -3.20 3.49 -6.03
N PHE A 50 -3.80 3.52 -4.85
CA PHE A 50 -4.28 2.29 -4.23
C PHE A 50 -5.29 1.60 -5.13
N TYR A 51 -6.25 2.34 -5.66
CA TYR A 51 -7.29 1.74 -6.50
C TYR A 51 -6.72 1.20 -7.82
N LEU A 52 -5.67 1.81 -8.34
CA LEU A 52 -5.03 1.29 -9.54
C LEU A 52 -4.47 -0.11 -9.32
N HIS A 53 -4.06 -0.42 -8.11
CA HIS A 53 -3.47 -1.72 -7.82
C HIS A 53 -4.48 -2.74 -7.32
N TYR A 54 -5.57 -2.30 -6.71
CA TYR A 54 -6.47 -3.23 -6.02
C TYR A 54 -7.93 -3.11 -6.43
N ALA A 55 -8.23 -2.25 -7.35
CA ALA A 55 -9.62 -2.08 -7.76
C ALA A 55 -10.06 -3.10 -8.81
#